data_331bc9caeb99b3f51f3e16ca18638a8f
#
_entry.id   331bc9caeb99b3f51f3e16ca18638a8f
#
_cell.length_a   1.000
_cell.length_b   1.000
_cell.length_c   1.000
_cell.angle_alpha   90.00
_cell.angle_beta   90.00
_cell.angle_gamma   90.00
#
_symmetry.space_group_name_H-M   'P 1'
#
loop_
_entity.id
_entity.type
_entity.pdbx_description
1 polymer ?
#
loop_
_entity_poly.entity_id
_entity_poly.type
_entity_poly.pdbx_seq_one_letter_code
_entity_poly.pdbx_strand_id
1 'polypeptide(L)'
;MALKAVDEVSAEVPSDDFQALEDKVYRTIEMYKAAREAKAVAERDVQRLKQQLRDRDEQTESLRREAVQLRKDREEVRRRVEKMMRQIDAAGEEQVAS
;
A
#
# COMPACT_ATOMS: atom_id res chain seq x y z
N MET A 1 50.64 -12.02 44.60
CA MET A 1 50.48 -13.31 43.92
C MET A 1 49.16 -13.45 43.19
N ALA A 2 48.05 -12.94 43.72
CA ALA A 2 46.76 -12.95 43.01
C ALA A 2 46.75 -12.11 41.72
N LEU A 3 47.43 -10.96 41.69
CA LEU A 3 47.57 -10.10 40.52
C LEU A 3 48.35 -10.75 39.38
N LYS A 4 49.34 -11.57 39.73
CA LYS A 4 50.18 -12.28 38.77
C LYS A 4 49.44 -13.42 38.09
N ALA A 5 48.53 -14.09 38.80
CA ALA A 5 47.69 -15.15 38.28
C ALA A 5 46.60 -14.58 37.32
N VAL A 6 46.05 -13.43 37.63
CA VAL A 6 45.06 -12.73 36.77
C VAL A 6 45.73 -12.25 35.49
N ASP A 7 46.96 -11.69 35.56
CA ASP A 7 47.71 -11.29 34.37
C ASP A 7 48.13 -12.49 33.52
N GLU A 8 48.49 -13.61 34.13
CA GLU A 8 48.78 -14.85 33.39
C GLU A 8 47.55 -15.42 32.69
N VAL A 9 46.39 -15.40 33.31
CA VAL A 9 45.15 -15.83 32.71
C VAL A 9 44.74 -14.89 31.54
N SER A 10 44.93 -13.58 31.69
CA SER A 10 44.69 -12.62 30.61
C SER A 10 45.68 -12.78 29.45
N ALA A 11 46.96 -13.13 29.78
CA ALA A 11 47.98 -13.36 28.76
C ALA A 11 47.85 -14.72 28.07
N GLU A 12 47.20 -15.69 28.72
CA GLU A 12 46.90 -17.01 28.14
C GLU A 12 45.72 -17.02 27.18
N VAL A 13 44.84 -16.02 27.21
CA VAL A 13 43.79 -15.88 26.22
C VAL A 13 44.43 -15.61 24.86
N PRO A 14 44.34 -16.52 23.89
CA PRO A 14 44.95 -16.32 22.59
C PRO A 14 44.47 -15.02 21.97
N SER A 15 45.37 -14.24 21.41
CA SER A 15 45.05 -13.02 20.70
C SER A 15 44.07 -13.29 19.54
N ASP A 16 44.11 -14.51 18.98
CA ASP A 16 43.20 -14.98 17.94
C ASP A 16 41.73 -15.08 18.44
N ASP A 17 41.56 -15.59 19.71
CA ASP A 17 40.22 -15.66 20.33
C ASP A 17 39.68 -14.29 20.66
N PHE A 18 40.56 -13.38 21.08
CA PHE A 18 40.18 -11.99 21.34
C PHE A 18 39.77 -11.28 20.06
N GLN A 19 40.51 -11.50 18.99
CA GLN A 19 40.22 -10.95 17.68
C GLN A 19 38.93 -11.53 17.09
N ALA A 20 38.70 -12.83 17.26
CA ALA A 20 37.47 -13.49 16.90
C ALA A 20 36.26 -12.91 17.64
N LEU A 21 36.43 -12.57 18.92
CA LEU A 21 35.39 -11.93 19.71
C LEU A 21 35.09 -10.50 19.22
N GLU A 22 36.14 -9.72 18.93
CA GLU A 22 36.00 -8.39 18.35
C GLU A 22 35.27 -8.44 17.01
N ASP A 23 35.63 -9.36 16.13
CA ASP A 23 34.98 -9.56 14.84
C ASP A 23 33.51 -9.91 15.02
N LYS A 24 33.20 -10.73 16.00
CA LYS A 24 31.84 -11.12 16.35
C LYS A 24 31.00 -9.93 16.83
N VAL A 25 31.61 -9.08 17.66
CA VAL A 25 30.97 -7.84 18.11
C VAL A 25 30.73 -6.89 16.95
N TYR A 26 31.71 -6.71 16.08
CA TYR A 26 31.56 -5.89 14.86
C TYR A 26 30.44 -6.38 13.95
N ARG A 27 30.38 -7.67 13.69
CA ARG A 27 29.33 -8.27 12.88
C ARG A 27 27.96 -8.06 13.50
N THR A 28 27.86 -8.21 14.81
CA THR A 28 26.60 -8.00 15.54
C THR A 28 26.15 -6.55 15.43
N ILE A 29 27.05 -5.60 15.55
CA ILE A 29 26.77 -4.17 15.40
C ILE A 29 26.31 -3.87 13.96
N GLU A 30 27.02 -4.40 12.97
CA GLU A 30 26.66 -4.21 11.56
C GLU A 30 25.31 -4.85 11.23
N MET A 31 25.04 -6.03 11.75
CA MET A 31 23.74 -6.68 11.62
C MET A 31 22.62 -5.88 12.27
N TYR A 32 22.88 -5.32 13.45
CA TYR A 32 21.92 -4.48 14.15
C TYR A 32 21.62 -3.20 13.36
N LYS A 33 22.66 -2.54 12.84
CA LYS A 33 22.48 -1.35 11.99
C LYS A 33 21.70 -1.67 10.74
N ALA A 34 22.03 -2.77 10.07
CA ALA A 34 21.31 -3.22 8.86
C ALA A 34 19.86 -3.55 9.16
N ALA A 35 19.59 -4.25 10.27
CA ALA A 35 18.22 -4.56 10.69
C ALA A 35 17.42 -3.31 11.02
N ARG A 36 18.03 -2.35 11.68
CA ARG A 36 17.42 -1.06 12.01
C ARG A 36 17.09 -0.26 10.77
N GLU A 37 18.00 -0.23 9.80
CA GLU A 37 17.80 0.41 8.50
C GLU A 37 16.67 -0.28 7.73
N ALA A 38 16.67 -1.60 7.66
CA ALA A 38 15.63 -2.38 7.02
C ALA A 38 14.26 -2.13 7.65
N LYS A 39 14.21 -2.04 8.97
CA LYS A 39 12.98 -1.71 9.71
C LYS A 39 12.47 -0.31 9.35
N ALA A 40 13.35 0.68 9.30
CA ALA A 40 13.00 2.04 8.94
C ALA A 40 12.45 2.14 7.50
N VAL A 41 13.07 1.42 6.57
CA VAL A 41 12.61 1.33 5.18
C VAL A 41 11.24 0.66 5.12
N ALA A 42 11.06 -0.46 5.82
CA ALA A 42 9.81 -1.18 5.86
C ALA A 42 8.67 -0.32 6.45
N GLU A 43 8.94 0.43 7.50
CA GLU A 43 7.97 1.36 8.10
C GLU A 43 7.55 2.45 7.13
N ARG A 44 8.50 3.02 6.38
CA ARG A 44 8.20 4.00 5.32
C ARG A 44 7.37 3.40 4.20
N ASP A 45 7.70 2.18 3.79
CA ASP A 45 6.94 1.45 2.77
C ASP A 45 5.51 1.18 3.22
N VAL A 46 5.33 0.78 4.48
CA VAL A 46 3.99 0.58 5.06
C VAL A 46 3.18 1.87 5.03
N GLN A 47 3.77 3.00 5.40
CA GLN A 47 3.07 4.29 5.36
C GLN A 47 2.69 4.68 3.93
N ARG A 48 3.61 4.48 2.98
CA ARG A 48 3.35 4.74 1.56
C ARG A 48 2.23 3.87 1.03
N LEU A 49 2.24 2.58 1.35
CA LEU A 49 1.21 1.64 0.91
C LEU A 49 -0.16 1.96 1.52
N LYS A 50 -0.20 2.37 2.79
CA LYS A 50 -1.43 2.85 3.43
C LYS A 50 -2.00 4.07 2.73
N GLN A 51 -1.14 4.99 2.33
CA GLN A 51 -1.58 6.18 1.58
C GLN A 51 -2.11 5.81 0.20
N GLN A 52 -1.42 4.92 -0.51
CA GLN A 52 -1.88 4.42 -1.81
C GLN A 52 -3.23 3.70 -1.71
N LEU A 53 -3.43 2.91 -0.64
CA LEU A 53 -4.73 2.27 -0.40
C LEU A 53 -5.84 3.28 -0.18
N ARG A 54 -5.60 4.31 0.62
CA ARG A 54 -6.57 5.40 0.82
C ARG A 54 -6.92 6.11 -0.48
N ASP A 55 -5.91 6.42 -1.29
CA ASP A 55 -6.12 7.08 -2.58
C ASP A 55 -6.92 6.19 -3.53
N ARG A 56 -6.64 4.89 -3.56
CA ARG A 56 -7.40 3.93 -4.37
C ARG A 56 -8.83 3.77 -3.88
N ASP A 57 -9.05 3.77 -2.57
CA ASP A 57 -10.39 3.70 -2.00
C ASP A 57 -11.22 4.94 -2.37
N GLU A 58 -10.61 6.13 -2.33
CA GLU A 58 -11.23 7.37 -2.77
C GLU A 58 -11.57 7.34 -4.26
N GLN A 59 -10.64 6.87 -5.10
CA GLN A 59 -10.87 6.71 -6.53
C GLN A 59 -12.00 5.71 -6.82
N THR A 60 -12.00 4.59 -6.11
CA THR A 60 -13.03 3.55 -6.25
C THR A 60 -14.39 4.12 -5.88
N GLU A 61 -14.48 4.86 -4.78
CA GLU A 61 -15.72 5.49 -4.34
C GLU A 61 -16.21 6.54 -5.34
N SER A 62 -15.29 7.34 -5.87
CA SER A 62 -15.60 8.33 -6.92
C SER A 62 -16.13 7.66 -8.19
N LEU A 63 -15.48 6.59 -8.64
CA LEU A 63 -15.91 5.82 -9.80
C LEU A 63 -17.28 5.18 -9.60
N ARG A 64 -17.56 4.69 -8.41
CA ARG A 64 -18.89 4.15 -8.07
C ARG A 64 -19.97 5.19 -8.16
N ARG A 65 -19.71 6.40 -7.65
CA ARG A 65 -20.65 7.53 -7.75
C ARG A 65 -20.90 7.93 -9.20
N GLU A 66 -19.83 8.02 -9.99
CA GLU A 66 -19.95 8.28 -11.42
C GLU A 66 -20.74 7.19 -12.14
N ALA A 67 -20.50 5.93 -11.84
CA ALA A 67 -21.24 4.82 -12.43
C ALA A 67 -22.73 4.87 -12.07
N VAL A 68 -23.06 5.18 -10.84
CA VAL A 68 -24.45 5.36 -10.39
C VAL A 68 -25.10 6.53 -11.13
N GLN A 69 -24.40 7.65 -11.26
CA GLN A 69 -24.91 8.83 -11.95
C GLN A 69 -25.12 8.54 -13.44
N LEU A 70 -24.18 7.88 -14.09
CA LEU A 70 -24.30 7.49 -15.49
C LEU A 70 -25.48 6.56 -15.74
N ARG A 71 -25.74 5.63 -14.84
CA ARG A 71 -26.92 4.75 -14.93
C ARG A 71 -28.20 5.52 -14.80
N LYS A 72 -28.30 6.48 -13.89
CA LYS A 72 -29.46 7.35 -13.74
C LYS A 72 -29.67 8.19 -14.98
N ASP A 73 -28.63 8.79 -15.52
CA ASP A 73 -28.68 9.59 -16.72
C ASP A 73 -29.13 8.76 -17.94
N ARG A 74 -28.59 7.55 -18.07
CA ARG A 74 -28.99 6.61 -19.12
C ARG A 74 -30.44 6.23 -19.02
N GLU A 75 -30.95 5.94 -17.82
CA GLU A 75 -32.36 5.63 -17.60
C GLU A 75 -33.26 6.82 -17.90
N GLU A 76 -32.86 8.02 -17.56
CA GLU A 76 -33.58 9.24 -17.87
C GLU A 76 -33.65 9.47 -19.37
N VAL A 77 -32.55 9.35 -20.09
CA VAL A 77 -32.52 9.47 -21.55
C VAL A 77 -33.38 8.40 -22.19
N ARG A 78 -33.32 7.17 -21.71
CA ARG A 78 -34.18 6.08 -22.21
C ARG A 78 -35.65 6.39 -22.04
N ARG A 79 -36.09 6.90 -20.91
CA ARG A 79 -37.48 7.30 -20.66
C ARG A 79 -37.92 8.42 -21.58
N ARG A 80 -37.07 9.41 -21.82
CA ARG A 80 -37.34 10.51 -22.74
C ARG A 80 -37.49 10.01 -24.16
N VAL A 81 -36.61 9.13 -24.60
CA VAL A 81 -36.68 8.52 -25.93
C VAL A 81 -37.96 7.70 -26.08
N GLU A 82 -38.29 6.87 -25.12
CA GLU A 82 -39.52 6.08 -25.13
C GLU A 82 -40.80 6.98 -25.17
N LYS A 83 -40.77 8.07 -24.42
CA LYS A 83 -41.84 9.04 -24.42
C LYS A 83 -41.99 9.72 -25.79
N MET A 84 -40.87 10.13 -26.39
CA MET A 84 -40.86 10.72 -27.72
C MET A 84 -41.37 9.74 -28.81
N MET A 85 -40.95 8.48 -28.73
CA MET A 85 -41.41 7.44 -29.63
C MET A 85 -42.92 7.22 -29.53
N ARG A 86 -43.45 7.19 -28.32
CA ARG A 86 -44.90 7.09 -28.10
C ARG A 86 -45.67 8.29 -28.67
N GLN A 87 -45.12 9.48 -28.52
CA GLN A 87 -45.72 10.70 -29.09
C GLN A 87 -45.70 10.69 -30.61
N ILE A 88 -44.62 10.21 -31.21
CA ILE A 88 -44.50 10.06 -32.65
C ILE A 88 -45.53 9.02 -33.18
N ASP A 89 -45.63 7.89 -32.51
CA ASP A 89 -46.60 6.83 -32.87
C ASP A 89 -48.03 7.32 -32.73
N ALA A 90 -48.35 8.04 -31.65
CA ALA A 90 -49.68 8.64 -31.47
C ALA A 90 -50.02 9.68 -32.55
N ALA A 91 -49.03 10.52 -32.89
CA ALA A 91 -49.22 11.50 -33.97
C ALA A 91 -49.40 10.82 -35.33
N GLY A 92 -48.68 9.73 -35.60
CA GLY A 92 -48.82 8.92 -36.79
C GLY A 92 -50.19 8.25 -36.88
N GLU A 93 -50.71 7.73 -35.79
CA GLU A 93 -52.05 7.14 -35.70
C GLU A 93 -53.15 8.19 -35.95
N GLU A 94 -53.00 9.38 -35.36
CA GLU A 94 -53.93 10.49 -35.62
C GLU A 94 -53.97 10.90 -37.09
N GLN A 95 -52.80 10.96 -37.75
CA GLN A 95 -52.75 11.26 -39.17
C GLN A 95 -53.37 10.17 -40.04
N VAL A 96 -53.21 8.92 -39.67
CA VAL A 96 -53.80 7.79 -40.38
C VAL A 96 -55.34 7.73 -40.18
N ALA A 97 -55.80 8.11 -38.97
CA ALA A 97 -57.25 8.14 -38.65
C ALA A 97 -58.03 9.30 -39.27
N SER A 98 -57.33 10.35 -39.66
CA SER A 98 -57.92 11.51 -40.31
C SER A 98 -57.83 11.37 -41.80
#